data_817d91283a24801aaf1ef3d0dfd9b7df
#
_entry.id   817d91283a24801aaf1ef3d0dfd9b7df
#
_cell.length_a   1.000
_cell.length_b   1.000
_cell.length_c   1.000
_cell.angle_alpha   90.00
_cell.angle_beta   90.00
_cell.angle_gamma   90.00
#
_symmetry.space_group_name_H-M   'P 1'
#
loop_
_entity.id
_entity.type
_entity.pdbx_description
1 polymer ?
#
loop_
_entity_poly.entity_id
_entity_poly.type
_entity_poly.pdbx_seq_one_letter_code
_entity_poly.pdbx_strand_id
1 'polypeptide(L)'
;VCAQALYQGQALTAKLPKVRKAMEEAADEEVDHLAWCEQRIRELGSRPSVLNPLFYGLSFGVGAAAGLISDRVSLGFVAATEDQVCKHLDEHLAEIPAEDQKSRAILEQMREDEEHHATSAIEAGGLRFPAPVKFGMTLLSKVMTKSTYRI
;
A
#
# COMPACT_ATOMS: atom_id res chain seq x y z
N VAL A 1 2.86 -2.40 -5.98
CA VAL A 1 3.50 -3.74 -5.84
C VAL A 1 3.34 -4.31 -4.43
N CYS A 2 3.82 -3.60 -3.41
CA CYS A 2 3.78 -4.13 -2.03
C CYS A 2 2.36 -4.15 -1.46
N ALA A 3 1.57 -3.12 -1.66
CA ALA A 3 0.18 -3.04 -1.21
C ALA A 3 -0.68 -4.10 -1.91
N GLN A 4 -0.58 -4.24 -3.22
CA GLN A 4 -1.22 -5.32 -3.98
C GLN A 4 -0.92 -6.70 -3.40
N ALA A 5 0.36 -7.00 -3.16
CA ALA A 5 0.79 -8.29 -2.60
C ALA A 5 0.25 -8.50 -1.17
N LEU A 6 0.27 -7.44 -0.36
CA LEU A 6 -0.28 -7.43 0.99
C LEU A 6 -1.76 -7.81 0.98
N TYR A 7 -2.58 -7.13 0.16
CA TYR A 7 -4.00 -7.39 0.03
C TYR A 7 -4.30 -8.80 -0.48
N GLN A 8 -3.54 -9.31 -1.44
CA GLN A 8 -3.68 -10.69 -1.92
C GLN A 8 -3.38 -11.72 -0.83
N GLY A 9 -2.33 -11.49 -0.03
CA GLY A 9 -2.02 -12.34 1.13
C GLY A 9 -3.13 -12.31 2.19
N GLN A 10 -3.68 -11.12 2.47
CA GLN A 10 -4.80 -10.95 3.39
C GLN A 10 -6.09 -11.60 2.88
N ALA A 11 -6.40 -11.48 1.59
CA ALA A 11 -7.55 -12.13 0.96
C ALA A 11 -7.47 -13.65 1.08
N LEU A 12 -6.28 -14.22 0.84
CA LEU A 12 -6.06 -15.67 0.94
C LEU A 12 -6.42 -16.23 2.32
N THR A 13 -6.16 -15.50 3.38
CA THR A 13 -6.30 -15.96 4.77
C THR A 13 -7.48 -15.36 5.51
N ALA A 14 -8.24 -14.47 4.90
CA ALA A 14 -9.43 -13.85 5.47
C ALA A 14 -10.49 -14.90 5.83
N LYS A 15 -11.06 -14.78 7.04
CA LYS A 15 -12.06 -15.71 7.58
C LYS A 15 -13.48 -15.30 7.19
N LEU A 16 -13.77 -14.01 7.18
CA LEU A 16 -15.07 -13.48 6.80
C LEU A 16 -15.14 -13.21 5.29
N PRO A 17 -16.17 -13.72 4.59
CA PRO A 17 -16.31 -13.52 3.13
C PRO A 17 -16.29 -12.04 2.71
N LYS A 18 -16.91 -11.17 3.53
CA LYS A 18 -16.92 -9.73 3.27
C LYS A 18 -15.51 -9.09 3.35
N VAL A 19 -14.66 -9.56 4.28
CA VAL A 19 -13.28 -9.08 4.40
C VAL A 19 -12.45 -9.59 3.23
N ARG A 20 -12.60 -10.85 2.86
CA ARG A 20 -11.95 -11.41 1.68
C ARG A 20 -12.26 -10.60 0.44
N LYS A 21 -13.55 -10.35 0.18
CA LYS A 21 -13.99 -9.57 -0.98
C LYS A 21 -13.41 -8.16 -0.98
N ALA A 22 -13.42 -7.47 0.16
CA ALA A 22 -12.82 -6.15 0.30
C ALA A 22 -11.31 -6.15 -0.01
N MET A 23 -10.58 -7.19 0.42
CA MET A 23 -9.13 -7.32 0.11
C MET A 23 -8.89 -7.65 -1.36
N GLU A 24 -9.76 -8.44 -1.99
CA GLU A 24 -9.68 -8.73 -3.44
C GLU A 24 -9.93 -7.45 -4.25
N GLU A 25 -10.96 -6.68 -3.92
CA GLU A 25 -11.28 -5.41 -4.57
C GLU A 25 -10.11 -4.40 -4.42
N ALA A 26 -9.57 -4.23 -3.22
CA ALA A 26 -8.41 -3.36 -3.01
C ALA A 26 -7.16 -3.85 -3.76
N ALA A 27 -6.93 -5.16 -3.84
CA ALA A 27 -5.82 -5.71 -4.62
C ALA A 27 -5.97 -5.43 -6.12
N ASP A 28 -7.18 -5.42 -6.65
CA ASP A 28 -7.47 -5.09 -8.06
C ASP A 28 -7.24 -3.58 -8.33
N GLU A 29 -7.63 -2.69 -7.42
CA GLU A 29 -7.35 -1.26 -7.53
C GLU A 29 -5.84 -0.97 -7.52
N GLU A 30 -5.08 -1.70 -6.72
CA GLU A 30 -3.61 -1.62 -6.71
C GLU A 30 -2.95 -2.01 -8.05
N VAL A 31 -3.61 -2.81 -8.88
CA VAL A 31 -3.13 -3.10 -10.25
C VAL A 31 -3.15 -1.84 -11.10
N ASP A 32 -4.19 -1.02 -10.98
CA ASP A 32 -4.30 0.24 -11.71
C ASP A 32 -3.24 1.26 -11.22
N HIS A 33 -3.06 1.40 -9.90
CA HIS A 33 -2.01 2.24 -9.32
C HIS A 33 -0.62 1.85 -9.82
N LEU A 34 -0.34 0.54 -9.84
CA LEU A 34 0.92 0.01 -10.36
C LEU A 34 1.10 0.34 -11.86
N ALA A 35 0.05 0.15 -12.66
CA ALA A 35 0.10 0.43 -14.10
C ALA A 35 0.35 1.91 -14.38
N TRP A 36 -0.32 2.83 -13.66
CA TRP A 36 -0.10 4.27 -13.78
C TRP A 36 1.34 4.67 -13.40
N CYS A 37 1.84 4.16 -12.29
CA CYS A 37 3.21 4.41 -11.85
C CYS A 37 4.25 3.88 -12.84
N GLU A 38 4.09 2.63 -13.31
CA GLU A 38 5.03 2.04 -14.27
C GLU A 38 5.04 2.78 -15.61
N GLN A 39 3.86 3.15 -16.12
CA GLN A 39 3.78 3.95 -17.33
C GLN A 39 4.51 5.29 -17.14
N ARG A 40 4.26 5.97 -16.00
CA ARG A 40 4.86 7.27 -15.73
C ARG A 40 6.38 7.19 -15.57
N ILE A 41 6.89 6.18 -14.88
CA ILE A 41 8.33 5.92 -14.74
C ILE A 41 8.99 5.75 -16.11
N ARG A 42 8.36 4.99 -17.02
CA ARG A 42 8.88 4.83 -18.41
C ARG A 42 8.86 6.12 -19.20
N GLU A 43 7.80 6.92 -19.10
CA GLU A 43 7.71 8.25 -19.74
C GLU A 43 8.81 9.20 -19.25
N LEU A 44 9.22 9.09 -17.99
CA LEU A 44 10.32 9.85 -17.41
C LEU A 44 11.70 9.26 -17.74
N GLY A 45 11.78 8.21 -18.58
CA GLY A 45 13.03 7.59 -19.00
C GLY A 45 13.70 6.69 -17.94
N SER A 46 12.94 6.27 -16.93
CA SER A 46 13.41 5.42 -15.85
C SER A 46 12.78 4.00 -15.92
N ARG A 47 13.04 3.18 -14.93
CA ARG A 47 12.55 1.79 -14.85
C ARG A 47 12.14 1.44 -13.42
N PRO A 48 11.19 0.48 -13.24
CA PRO A 48 10.88 -0.07 -11.94
C PRO A 48 12.09 -0.76 -11.29
N SER A 49 12.09 -0.81 -9.95
CA SER A 49 13.16 -1.46 -9.19
C SER A 49 13.22 -2.98 -9.47
N VAL A 50 14.44 -3.51 -9.57
CA VAL A 50 14.66 -4.96 -9.69
C VAL A 50 14.34 -5.72 -8.40
N LEU A 51 14.15 -5.04 -7.28
CA LEU A 51 13.76 -5.62 -6.00
C LEU A 51 12.24 -5.88 -5.88
N ASN A 52 11.44 -5.43 -6.85
CA ASN A 52 9.98 -5.60 -6.81
C ASN A 52 9.52 -7.04 -6.55
N PRO A 53 10.08 -8.10 -7.20
CA PRO A 53 9.66 -9.47 -6.91
C PRO A 53 9.96 -9.92 -5.47
N LEU A 54 11.07 -9.47 -4.91
CA LEU A 54 11.44 -9.77 -3.51
C LEU A 54 10.45 -9.13 -2.54
N PHE A 55 10.19 -7.83 -2.70
CA PHE A 55 9.27 -7.11 -1.84
C PHE A 55 7.82 -7.55 -2.02
N TYR A 56 7.43 -7.97 -3.24
CA TYR A 56 6.14 -8.61 -3.48
C TYR A 56 5.98 -9.85 -2.59
N GLY A 57 6.93 -10.80 -2.66
CA GLY A 57 6.86 -12.04 -1.88
C GLY A 57 6.84 -11.80 -0.36
N LEU A 58 7.66 -10.85 0.13
CA LEU A 58 7.68 -10.48 1.55
C LEU A 58 6.35 -9.86 1.99
N SER A 59 5.82 -8.92 1.21
CA SER A 59 4.54 -8.26 1.53
C SER A 59 3.37 -9.22 1.50
N PHE A 60 3.33 -10.14 0.53
CA PHE A 60 2.34 -11.21 0.48
C PHE A 60 2.37 -12.08 1.75
N GLY A 61 3.57 -12.49 2.17
CA GLY A 61 3.75 -13.28 3.40
C GLY A 61 3.27 -12.53 4.66
N VAL A 62 3.56 -11.24 4.77
CA VAL A 62 3.10 -10.39 5.87
C VAL A 62 1.57 -10.26 5.85
N GLY A 63 0.97 -10.03 4.68
CA GLY A 63 -0.48 -9.97 4.52
C GLY A 63 -1.16 -11.28 4.94
N ALA A 64 -0.65 -12.41 4.47
CA ALA A 64 -1.16 -13.72 4.84
C ALA A 64 -1.05 -13.99 6.35
N ALA A 65 0.07 -13.61 6.97
CA ALA A 65 0.26 -13.74 8.42
C ALA A 65 -0.74 -12.88 9.21
N ALA A 66 -0.97 -11.64 8.79
CA ALA A 66 -1.95 -10.75 9.44
C ALA A 66 -3.37 -11.34 9.40
N GLY A 67 -3.81 -11.86 8.24
CA GLY A 67 -5.11 -12.50 8.09
C GLY A 67 -5.25 -13.80 8.90
N LEU A 68 -4.18 -14.59 9.03
CA LEU A 68 -4.17 -15.79 9.88
C LEU A 68 -4.41 -15.47 11.34
N ILE A 69 -3.93 -14.33 11.85
CA ILE A 69 -4.20 -13.90 13.24
C ILE A 69 -5.69 -13.62 13.40
N SER A 70 -6.22 -12.65 12.69
CA SER A 70 -7.66 -12.37 12.63
C SER A 70 -7.98 -11.30 11.57
N ASP A 71 -9.24 -11.28 11.11
CA ASP A 71 -9.72 -10.24 10.19
C ASP A 71 -9.60 -8.82 10.79
N ARG A 72 -9.78 -8.67 12.11
CA ARG A 72 -9.62 -7.38 12.80
C ARG A 72 -8.16 -6.88 12.78
N VAL A 73 -7.19 -7.79 12.95
CA VAL A 73 -5.76 -7.47 12.86
C VAL A 73 -5.41 -7.16 11.40
N SER A 74 -5.91 -7.95 10.46
CA SER A 74 -5.72 -7.74 9.02
C SER A 74 -6.21 -6.37 8.59
N LEU A 75 -7.46 -6.01 8.91
CA LEU A 75 -8.02 -4.69 8.60
C LEU A 75 -7.26 -3.54 9.31
N GLY A 76 -6.85 -3.76 10.57
CA GLY A 76 -6.04 -2.77 11.29
C GLY A 76 -4.65 -2.57 10.66
N PHE A 77 -4.08 -3.63 10.08
CA PHE A 77 -2.83 -3.54 9.32
C PHE A 77 -3.01 -2.74 8.04
N VAL A 78 -4.10 -2.96 7.29
CA VAL A 78 -4.48 -2.12 6.14
C VAL A 78 -4.51 -0.66 6.56
N ALA A 79 -5.36 -0.29 7.52
CA ALA A 79 -5.51 1.10 7.94
C ALA A 79 -4.17 1.76 8.34
N ALA A 80 -3.31 1.02 9.04
CA ALA A 80 -2.01 1.55 9.45
C ALA A 80 -1.01 1.67 8.28
N THR A 81 -1.10 0.81 7.29
CA THR A 81 -0.28 0.86 6.08
C THR A 81 -0.71 2.04 5.20
N GLU A 82 -2.01 2.18 4.94
CA GLU A 82 -2.52 3.24 4.08
C GLU A 82 -2.36 4.64 4.70
N ASP A 83 -2.48 4.78 6.03
CA ASP A 83 -2.07 5.99 6.74
C ASP A 83 -0.61 6.41 6.42
N GLN A 84 0.28 5.43 6.22
CA GLN A 84 1.69 5.70 5.88
C GLN A 84 1.86 6.00 4.39
N VAL A 85 1.13 5.30 3.53
CA VAL A 85 1.14 5.55 2.08
C VAL A 85 0.63 6.96 1.80
N CYS A 86 -0.49 7.39 2.40
CA CYS A 86 -1.00 8.75 2.26
C CYS A 86 0.04 9.81 2.63
N LYS A 87 0.74 9.63 3.76
CA LYS A 87 1.82 10.56 4.16
C LYS A 87 2.96 10.59 3.16
N HIS A 88 3.33 9.43 2.63
CA HIS A 88 4.40 9.34 1.63
C HIS A 88 3.98 9.99 0.30
N LEU A 89 2.74 9.84 -0.11
CA LEU A 89 2.19 10.52 -1.27
C LEU A 89 2.13 12.04 -1.07
N ASP A 90 1.75 12.52 0.12
CA ASP A 90 1.78 13.94 0.48
C ASP A 90 3.22 14.52 0.42
N GLU A 91 4.23 13.76 0.91
CA GLU A 91 5.64 14.13 0.80
C GLU A 91 6.07 14.27 -0.67
N HIS A 92 5.73 13.31 -1.52
CA HIS A 92 6.01 13.38 -2.96
C HIS A 92 5.29 14.54 -3.65
N LEU A 93 4.01 14.77 -3.34
CA LEU A 93 3.25 15.88 -3.89
C LEU A 93 3.85 17.26 -3.53
N ALA A 94 4.51 17.35 -2.38
CA ALA A 94 5.22 18.56 -1.96
C ALA A 94 6.55 18.77 -2.73
N GLU A 95 7.19 17.70 -3.20
CA GLU A 95 8.49 17.75 -3.88
C GLU A 95 8.37 17.83 -5.41
N ILE A 96 7.30 17.25 -5.99
CA ILE A 96 7.10 17.25 -7.45
C ILE A 96 6.84 18.68 -7.96
N PRO A 97 7.54 19.11 -9.04
CA PRO A 97 7.32 20.43 -9.64
C PRO A 97 5.85 20.67 -10.01
N ALA A 98 5.38 21.91 -9.82
CA ALA A 98 3.99 22.28 -10.11
C ALA A 98 3.63 22.09 -11.60
N GLU A 99 4.61 22.15 -12.48
CA GLU A 99 4.46 21.97 -13.94
C GLU A 99 4.20 20.49 -14.32
N ASP A 100 4.60 19.54 -13.48
CA ASP A 100 4.37 18.10 -13.73
C ASP A 100 2.95 17.69 -13.30
N GLN A 101 1.97 18.25 -14.03
CA GLN A 101 0.55 18.02 -13.77
C GLN A 101 0.17 16.54 -13.88
N LYS A 102 0.85 15.76 -14.75
CA LYS A 102 0.56 14.35 -14.95
C LYS A 102 0.95 13.50 -13.75
N SER A 103 2.16 13.68 -13.22
CA SER A 103 2.60 12.97 -12.02
C SER A 103 1.75 13.37 -10.81
N ARG A 104 1.43 14.67 -10.70
CA ARG A 104 0.57 15.16 -9.62
C ARG A 104 -0.81 14.51 -9.65
N ALA A 105 -1.48 14.47 -10.81
CA ALA A 105 -2.82 13.88 -10.93
C ALA A 105 -2.85 12.39 -10.55
N ILE A 106 -1.81 11.62 -10.92
CA ILE A 106 -1.66 10.22 -10.52
C ILE A 106 -1.57 10.09 -9.00
N LEU A 107 -0.68 10.87 -8.35
CA LEU A 107 -0.47 10.77 -6.92
C LEU A 107 -1.67 11.30 -6.10
N GLU A 108 -2.36 12.32 -6.59
CA GLU A 108 -3.58 12.86 -5.97
C GLU A 108 -4.70 11.82 -5.98
N GLN A 109 -4.91 11.12 -7.12
CA GLN A 109 -5.90 10.06 -7.20
C GLN A 109 -5.54 8.89 -6.28
N MET A 110 -4.31 8.40 -6.33
CA MET A 110 -3.86 7.33 -5.43
C MET A 110 -4.08 7.73 -3.97
N ARG A 111 -3.74 8.97 -3.58
CA ARG A 111 -3.92 9.44 -2.21
C ARG A 111 -5.39 9.42 -1.76
N GLU A 112 -6.32 9.77 -2.63
CA GLU A 112 -7.76 9.70 -2.36
C GLU A 112 -8.21 8.25 -2.15
N ASP A 113 -7.77 7.34 -3.02
CA ASP A 113 -8.10 5.92 -2.94
C ASP A 113 -7.55 5.29 -1.65
N GLU A 114 -6.28 5.59 -1.28
CA GLU A 114 -5.66 5.06 -0.06
C GLU A 114 -6.31 5.59 1.23
N GLU A 115 -6.72 6.86 1.24
CA GLU A 115 -7.48 7.43 2.36
C GLU A 115 -8.84 6.72 2.53
N HIS A 116 -9.48 6.37 1.42
CA HIS A 116 -10.70 5.58 1.43
C HIS A 116 -10.47 4.16 1.98
N HIS A 117 -9.39 3.48 1.54
CA HIS A 117 -9.02 2.15 2.06
C HIS A 117 -8.77 2.20 3.57
N ALA A 118 -8.00 3.18 4.06
CA ALA A 118 -7.72 3.33 5.49
C ALA A 118 -9.00 3.51 6.32
N THR A 119 -9.90 4.37 5.85
CA THR A 119 -11.18 4.66 6.54
C THR A 119 -12.09 3.44 6.54
N SER A 120 -12.29 2.83 5.38
CA SER A 120 -13.15 1.65 5.20
C SER A 120 -12.68 0.46 6.04
N ALA A 121 -11.36 0.26 6.16
CA ALA A 121 -10.79 -0.80 6.98
C ALA A 121 -11.12 -0.61 8.46
N ILE A 122 -11.06 0.61 8.99
CA ILE A 122 -11.45 0.91 10.38
C ILE A 122 -12.95 0.75 10.59
N GLU A 123 -13.78 1.24 9.67
CA GLU A 123 -15.25 1.09 9.72
C GLU A 123 -15.70 -0.37 9.66
N ALA A 124 -14.98 -1.20 8.90
CA ALA A 124 -15.18 -2.65 8.85
C ALA A 124 -14.77 -3.39 10.14
N GLY A 125 -14.24 -2.70 11.14
CA GLY A 125 -13.88 -3.24 12.46
C GLY A 125 -12.39 -3.50 12.65
N GLY A 126 -11.54 -2.88 11.85
CA GLY A 126 -10.08 -2.94 11.96
C GLY A 126 -9.57 -2.47 13.31
N LEU A 127 -8.56 -3.15 13.83
CA LEU A 127 -7.93 -2.82 15.10
C LEU A 127 -7.06 -1.58 14.95
N ARG A 128 -7.26 -0.57 15.80
CA ARG A 128 -6.35 0.58 15.84
C ARG A 128 -5.04 0.19 16.54
N PHE A 129 -3.95 0.16 15.80
CA PHE A 129 -2.65 -0.21 16.36
C PHE A 129 -2.07 0.90 17.23
N PRO A 130 -1.43 0.52 18.37
CA PRO A 130 -0.75 1.46 19.23
C PRO A 130 0.50 2.05 18.56
N ALA A 131 0.93 3.22 19.05
CA ALA A 131 2.06 3.97 18.47
C ALA A 131 3.36 3.16 18.29
N PRO A 132 3.79 2.29 19.22
CA PRO A 132 5.00 1.48 19.02
C PRO A 132 4.92 0.53 17.81
N VAL A 133 3.75 -0.06 17.54
CA VAL A 133 3.53 -0.94 16.38
C VAL A 133 3.59 -0.12 15.10
N LYS A 134 2.88 1.01 15.03
CA LYS A 134 2.93 1.93 13.89
C LYS A 134 4.36 2.44 13.63
N PHE A 135 5.13 2.72 14.68
CA PHE A 135 6.54 3.12 14.55
C PHE A 135 7.40 2.01 13.92
N GLY A 136 7.25 0.76 14.36
CA GLY A 136 7.94 -0.38 13.76
C GLY A 136 7.60 -0.57 12.27
N MET A 137 6.30 -0.45 11.92
CA MET A 137 5.85 -0.48 10.53
C MET A 137 6.48 0.64 9.70
N THR A 138 6.52 1.87 10.23
CA THR A 138 7.15 3.02 9.55
C THR A 138 8.65 2.81 9.31
N LEU A 139 9.35 2.24 10.27
CA LEU A 139 10.78 1.94 10.12
C LEU A 139 11.02 0.92 9.01
N LEU A 140 10.24 -0.15 8.98
CA LEU A 140 10.31 -1.17 7.94
C LEU A 140 9.99 -0.59 6.55
N SER A 141 8.93 0.19 6.44
CA SER A 141 8.54 0.89 5.20
C SER A 141 9.67 1.79 4.69
N LYS A 142 10.32 2.57 5.57
CA LYS A 142 11.45 3.43 5.20
C LYS A 142 12.66 2.64 4.69
N VAL A 143 12.93 1.46 5.25
CA VAL A 143 14.01 0.58 4.75
C VAL A 143 13.67 0.10 3.34
N MET A 144 12.44 -0.35 3.12
CA MET A 144 11.97 -0.83 1.80
C MET A 144 12.04 0.29 0.75
N THR A 145 11.46 1.45 1.01
CA THR A 145 11.42 2.58 0.07
C THR A 145 12.81 3.11 -0.27
N LYS A 146 13.70 3.24 0.72
CA LYS A 146 15.09 3.65 0.47
C LYS A 146 15.90 2.64 -0.35
N SER A 147 15.62 1.34 -0.18
CA SER A 147 16.28 0.29 -0.95
C SER A 147 15.83 0.33 -2.41
N THR A 148 14.53 0.45 -2.66
CA THR A 148 13.96 0.50 -4.02
C THR A 148 14.33 1.78 -4.77
N TYR A 149 14.51 2.89 -4.07
CA TYR A 149 14.89 4.17 -4.70
C TYR A 149 16.31 4.16 -5.29
N ARG A 150 17.20 3.28 -4.81
CA ARG A 150 18.62 3.23 -5.21
C ARG A 150 18.94 2.13 -6.22
N ILE A 151 18.06 1.17 -6.43
CA ILE A 151 18.24 -0.03 -7.24
C ILE A 151 17.05 -0.22 -8.16
#